data_3f5e979ae86dc91cc7eb7a81cd70296c
#
_entry.id   3f5e979ae86dc91cc7eb7a81cd70296c
#
_cell.length_a   1.000
_cell.length_b   1.000
_cell.length_c   1.000
_cell.angle_alpha   90.00
_cell.angle_beta   90.00
_cell.angle_gamma   90.00
#
_symmetry.space_group_name_H-M   'P 1'
#
loop_
_entity.id
_entity.type
_entity.pdbx_description
1 polymer ?
#
loop_
_entity_poly.entity_id
_entity_poly.type
_entity_poly.pdbx_seq_one_letter_code
_entity_poly.pdbx_strand_id
1 'polypeptide(L)'
;ISQTPTEFRMPLHFYAYTNYYPVFLANLFGIITYALFELLRNGLRMPVRASLMRFVLPACILWAACGFWDTTLSLLFRIPLPLSWAGGVVVNVAFLAFVTRRSQEAFRAQEKHRSFMRDVGHAREIQSGLITTEFPSMHRIKIVGKYMPMQELGGDFYNVRRLDEHRLSIFISDVTGHGIASAFITAMIKISLDSLPMNVLIHPDKVLNHLNEALLDKIMDRFITGIYGILDEDTMEFHFCSAGHHPPALHFKAASGQVEELMVDCSARSIHWSL
;
A
#
# COMPACT_ATOMS: atom_id res chain seq x y z
N ILE A 1 71.50 -26.24 51.94
CA ILE A 1 71.29 -26.00 50.48
C ILE A 1 69.79 -25.86 50.27
N SER A 2 69.29 -24.63 50.33
CA SER A 2 67.92 -24.25 50.04
C SER A 2 67.80 -23.94 48.57
N GLN A 3 67.12 -24.80 47.84
CA GLN A 3 66.72 -24.49 46.47
C GLN A 3 65.42 -23.61 46.53
N THR A 4 65.57 -22.35 46.10
CA THR A 4 64.44 -21.49 45.83
C THR A 4 63.71 -21.99 44.61
N PRO A 5 62.34 -22.05 44.63
CA PRO A 5 61.57 -22.44 43.43
C PRO A 5 61.76 -21.36 42.37
N THR A 6 62.21 -21.75 41.19
CA THR A 6 62.23 -20.91 39.99
C THR A 6 60.80 -20.59 39.63
N GLU A 7 60.41 -19.32 39.89
CA GLU A 7 59.11 -18.79 39.35
C GLU A 7 59.14 -18.99 37.83
N PHE A 8 58.25 -19.87 37.37
CA PHE A 8 57.98 -20.02 35.93
C PHE A 8 57.19 -18.82 35.47
N ARG A 9 57.86 -17.73 35.09
CA ARG A 9 57.20 -16.58 34.46
C ARG A 9 56.81 -16.98 33.04
N MET A 10 55.56 -17.25 32.83
CA MET A 10 55.02 -17.39 31.50
C MET A 10 55.37 -16.14 30.67
N PRO A 11 55.82 -16.30 29.42
CA PRO A 11 56.16 -15.16 28.55
C PRO A 11 54.92 -14.30 28.37
N LEU A 12 55.05 -12.98 28.42
CA LEU A 12 53.98 -11.99 28.19
C LEU A 12 53.14 -12.26 26.94
N HIS A 13 53.71 -12.90 25.92
CA HIS A 13 53.04 -13.38 24.71
C HIS A 13 51.94 -14.39 24.98
N PHE A 14 52.13 -15.30 25.94
CA PHE A 14 51.15 -16.33 26.26
C PHE A 14 49.95 -15.71 26.97
N TYR A 15 50.16 -14.70 27.80
CA TYR A 15 49.10 -13.99 28.52
C TYR A 15 48.25 -13.13 27.57
N ALA A 16 48.81 -12.48 26.58
CA ALA A 16 48.11 -11.73 25.57
C ALA A 16 47.24 -12.66 24.68
N TYR A 17 47.81 -13.80 24.26
CA TYR A 17 47.13 -14.75 23.39
C TYR A 17 45.90 -15.41 24.05
N THR A 18 46.01 -15.75 25.34
CA THR A 18 44.90 -16.39 26.08
C THR A 18 43.74 -15.45 26.40
N ASN A 19 43.99 -14.14 26.53
CA ASN A 19 42.96 -13.19 26.90
C ASN A 19 42.26 -12.54 25.70
N TYR A 20 42.96 -12.33 24.58
CA TYR A 20 42.40 -11.64 23.41
C TYR A 20 41.81 -12.58 22.35
N TYR A 21 42.30 -13.79 22.24
CA TYR A 21 41.86 -14.75 21.24
C TYR A 21 40.35 -15.16 21.40
N PRO A 22 39.85 -15.39 22.62
CA PRO A 22 38.44 -15.68 22.83
C PRO A 22 37.52 -14.51 22.46
N VAL A 23 37.93 -13.27 22.73
CA VAL A 23 37.19 -12.05 22.37
C VAL A 23 37.17 -11.88 20.85
N PHE A 24 38.26 -12.15 20.16
CA PHE A 24 38.35 -12.14 18.71
C PHE A 24 37.36 -13.14 18.08
N LEU A 25 37.38 -14.39 18.56
CA LEU A 25 36.49 -15.45 18.07
C LEU A 25 35.01 -15.14 18.36
N ALA A 26 34.70 -14.58 19.51
CA ALA A 26 33.34 -14.21 19.87
C ALA A 26 32.77 -13.11 18.95
N ASN A 27 33.59 -12.09 18.62
CA ASN A 27 33.21 -11.04 17.68
C ASN A 27 33.04 -11.59 16.26
N LEU A 28 33.95 -12.43 15.78
CA LEU A 28 33.85 -13.07 14.47
C LEU A 28 32.61 -13.93 14.37
N PHE A 29 32.32 -14.74 15.37
CA PHE A 29 31.12 -15.58 15.44
C PHE A 29 29.86 -14.73 15.46
N GLY A 30 29.81 -13.64 16.23
CA GLY A 30 28.68 -12.70 16.27
C GLY A 30 28.40 -12.07 14.92
N ILE A 31 29.42 -11.60 14.21
CA ILE A 31 29.27 -10.99 12.88
C ILE A 31 28.77 -12.02 11.85
N ILE A 32 29.36 -13.23 11.84
CA ILE A 32 28.95 -14.30 10.92
C ILE A 32 27.49 -14.71 11.21
N THR A 33 27.12 -14.90 12.48
CA THR A 33 25.78 -15.30 12.88
C THR A 33 24.75 -14.24 12.51
N TYR A 34 25.06 -12.97 12.72
CA TYR A 34 24.16 -11.88 12.32
C TYR A 34 24.04 -11.77 10.80
N ALA A 35 25.14 -11.88 10.05
CA ALA A 35 25.11 -11.86 8.60
C ALA A 35 24.26 -13.01 8.03
N LEU A 36 24.39 -14.20 8.62
CA LEU A 36 23.59 -15.37 8.27
C LEU A 36 22.11 -15.17 8.62
N PHE A 37 21.81 -14.60 9.79
CA PHE A 37 20.45 -14.27 10.22
C PHE A 37 19.79 -13.27 9.27
N GLU A 38 20.50 -12.20 8.87
CA GLU A 38 19.97 -11.22 7.91
C GLU A 38 19.76 -11.81 6.52
N LEU A 39 20.65 -12.70 6.06
CA LEU A 39 20.48 -13.44 4.81
C LEU A 39 19.24 -14.36 4.84
N LEU A 40 19.01 -15.05 5.94
CA LEU A 40 17.87 -15.95 6.12
C LEU A 40 16.56 -15.16 6.27
N ARG A 41 16.55 -14.05 7.02
CA ARG A 41 15.37 -13.25 7.29
C ARG A 41 14.84 -12.49 6.07
N ASN A 42 15.73 -11.95 5.24
CA ASN A 42 15.35 -11.05 4.14
C ASN A 42 15.31 -11.72 2.77
N GLY A 43 15.68 -13.01 2.69
CA GLY A 43 15.89 -13.68 1.41
C GLY A 43 16.94 -12.96 0.57
N LEU A 44 17.25 -13.48 -0.60
CA LEU A 44 18.27 -12.94 -1.52
C LEU A 44 17.82 -11.65 -2.25
N ARG A 45 17.15 -10.72 -1.59
CA ARG A 45 16.77 -9.44 -2.21
C ARG A 45 18.02 -8.62 -2.52
N MET A 46 18.19 -8.28 -3.79
CA MET A 46 19.36 -7.59 -4.38
C MET A 46 19.90 -6.38 -3.60
N PRO A 47 19.09 -5.46 -3.01
CA PRO A 47 19.64 -4.27 -2.34
C PRO A 47 20.40 -4.58 -1.04
N VAL A 48 20.02 -5.65 -0.32
CA VAL A 48 20.71 -6.06 0.93
C VAL A 48 22.10 -6.59 0.62
N ARG A 49 22.23 -7.38 -0.44
CA ARG A 49 23.51 -7.94 -0.90
C ARG A 49 24.52 -6.85 -1.29
N ALA A 50 24.07 -5.83 -2.02
CA ALA A 50 24.90 -4.70 -2.43
C ALA A 50 25.41 -3.87 -1.23
N SER A 51 24.55 -3.65 -0.24
CA SER A 51 24.88 -2.91 0.98
C SER A 51 25.85 -3.68 1.89
N LEU A 52 25.65 -4.98 2.06
CA LEU A 52 26.56 -5.87 2.79
C LEU A 52 27.95 -5.92 2.15
N MET A 53 28.00 -6.09 0.83
CA MET A 53 29.25 -6.11 0.07
C MET A 53 30.02 -4.79 0.17
N ARG A 54 29.32 -3.65 0.20
CA ARG A 54 29.94 -2.32 0.18
C ARG A 54 30.58 -1.91 1.51
N PHE A 55 30.02 -2.33 2.65
CA PHE A 55 30.45 -1.85 3.97
C PHE A 55 31.02 -2.94 4.87
N VAL A 56 30.38 -4.09 4.96
CA VAL A 56 30.77 -5.14 5.91
C VAL A 56 31.95 -5.95 5.37
N LEU A 57 31.92 -6.33 4.11
CA LEU A 57 32.98 -7.15 3.53
C LEU A 57 34.39 -6.48 3.56
N PRO A 58 34.56 -5.20 3.16
CA PRO A 58 35.82 -4.52 3.27
C PRO A 58 36.34 -4.41 4.71
N ALA A 59 35.44 -4.16 5.66
CA ALA A 59 35.79 -4.07 7.07
C ALA A 59 36.26 -5.43 7.62
N CYS A 60 35.60 -6.52 7.26
CA CYS A 60 36.02 -7.87 7.64
C CYS A 60 37.37 -8.26 7.02
N ILE A 61 37.62 -7.89 5.75
CA ILE A 61 38.91 -8.14 5.07
C ILE A 61 40.03 -7.36 5.78
N LEU A 62 39.80 -6.09 6.10
CA LEU A 62 40.76 -5.26 6.81
C LEU A 62 41.09 -5.86 8.18
N TRP A 63 40.06 -6.30 8.91
CA TRP A 63 40.26 -6.94 10.21
C TRP A 63 41.04 -8.25 10.12
N ALA A 64 40.75 -9.11 9.16
CA ALA A 64 41.47 -10.34 8.90
C ALA A 64 42.94 -10.05 8.53
N ALA A 65 43.22 -9.02 7.72
CA ALA A 65 44.56 -8.58 7.36
C ALA A 65 45.35 -8.08 8.59
N CYS A 66 44.70 -7.30 9.48
CA CYS A 66 45.31 -6.86 10.74
C CYS A 66 45.70 -8.05 11.64
N GLY A 67 44.81 -9.05 11.76
CA GLY A 67 45.06 -10.26 12.53
C GLY A 67 46.21 -11.11 11.96
N PHE A 68 46.27 -11.25 10.64
CA PHE A 68 47.37 -11.95 9.95
C PHE A 68 48.70 -11.22 10.17
N TRP A 69 48.69 -9.88 10.07
CA TRP A 69 49.88 -9.05 10.28
C TRP A 69 50.41 -9.15 11.72
N ASP A 70 49.53 -9.05 12.73
CA ASP A 70 49.89 -9.22 14.13
C ASP A 70 50.52 -10.57 14.42
N THR A 71 49.94 -11.64 13.87
CA THR A 71 50.45 -12.99 14.04
C THR A 71 51.82 -13.14 13.41
N THR A 72 52.03 -12.61 12.21
CA THR A 72 53.27 -12.70 11.46
C THR A 72 54.39 -11.90 12.14
N LEU A 73 54.10 -10.65 12.56
CA LEU A 73 55.10 -9.82 13.28
C LEU A 73 55.44 -10.38 14.66
N SER A 74 54.46 -10.90 15.37
CA SER A 74 54.69 -11.55 16.65
C SER A 74 55.60 -12.77 16.54
N LEU A 75 55.46 -13.56 15.47
CA LEU A 75 56.30 -14.73 15.21
C LEU A 75 57.73 -14.35 14.77
N LEU A 76 57.88 -13.35 13.90
CA LEU A 76 59.17 -12.98 13.31
C LEU A 76 59.99 -12.09 14.21
N PHE A 77 59.38 -11.10 14.87
CA PHE A 77 60.11 -10.05 15.60
C PHE A 77 59.87 -10.07 17.11
N ARG A 78 59.06 -10.98 17.63
CA ARG A 78 58.66 -11.04 19.05
C ARG A 78 58.08 -9.72 19.61
N ILE A 79 57.51 -8.87 18.75
CA ILE A 79 56.92 -7.59 19.12
C ILE A 79 55.39 -7.76 19.12
N PRO A 80 54.71 -7.69 20.27
CA PRO A 80 53.24 -7.73 20.31
C PRO A 80 52.70 -6.37 19.90
N LEU A 81 52.20 -6.25 18.66
CA LEU A 81 51.46 -5.07 18.21
C LEU A 81 49.97 -5.37 18.25
N PRO A 82 49.16 -4.58 18.95
CA PRO A 82 47.72 -4.86 19.11
C PRO A 82 46.88 -4.36 17.90
N LEU A 83 47.36 -4.56 16.67
CA LEU A 83 46.68 -4.09 15.45
C LEU A 83 45.35 -4.80 15.20
N SER A 84 45.25 -6.08 15.54
CA SER A 84 44.03 -6.85 15.44
C SER A 84 42.92 -6.28 16.32
N TRP A 85 43.26 -5.75 17.49
CA TRP A 85 42.30 -5.09 18.38
C TRP A 85 41.77 -3.80 17.75
N ALA A 86 42.61 -2.97 17.19
CA ALA A 86 42.23 -1.74 16.51
C ALA A 86 41.35 -2.06 15.27
N GLY A 87 41.70 -3.08 14.48
CA GLY A 87 40.90 -3.57 13.38
C GLY A 87 39.51 -4.04 13.82
N GLY A 88 39.43 -4.77 14.92
CA GLY A 88 38.16 -5.20 15.52
C GLY A 88 37.27 -4.04 15.93
N VAL A 89 37.82 -2.98 16.51
CA VAL A 89 37.05 -1.76 16.84
C VAL A 89 36.48 -1.11 15.59
N VAL A 90 37.27 -0.97 14.53
CA VAL A 90 36.82 -0.41 13.24
C VAL A 90 35.68 -1.22 12.64
N VAL A 91 35.80 -2.56 12.65
CA VAL A 91 34.73 -3.45 12.17
C VAL A 91 33.44 -3.26 12.97
N ASN A 92 33.53 -3.24 14.30
CA ASN A 92 32.36 -3.08 15.16
C ASN A 92 31.69 -1.71 14.96
N VAL A 93 32.47 -0.62 14.83
CA VAL A 93 31.93 0.72 14.53
C VAL A 93 31.27 0.75 13.16
N ALA A 94 31.92 0.19 12.13
CA ALA A 94 31.33 0.12 10.78
C ALA A 94 30.05 -0.70 10.76
N PHE A 95 30.02 -1.82 11.48
CA PHE A 95 28.85 -2.67 11.62
C PHE A 95 27.70 -1.96 12.37
N LEU A 96 28.00 -1.30 13.48
CA LEU A 96 27.01 -0.51 14.23
C LEU A 96 26.45 0.61 13.36
N ALA A 97 27.28 1.34 12.64
CA ALA A 97 26.86 2.38 11.72
C ALA A 97 25.96 1.82 10.59
N PHE A 98 26.32 0.66 10.04
CA PHE A 98 25.50 -0.04 9.05
C PHE A 98 24.12 -0.41 9.59
N VAL A 99 24.06 -1.06 10.76
CA VAL A 99 22.80 -1.48 11.41
C VAL A 99 21.94 -0.27 11.73
N THR A 100 22.54 0.80 12.26
CA THR A 100 21.82 2.03 12.61
C THR A 100 21.21 2.69 11.38
N ARG A 101 21.99 2.84 10.29
CA ARG A 101 21.47 3.39 9.03
C ARG A 101 20.33 2.55 8.46
N ARG A 102 20.51 1.24 8.44
CA ARG A 102 19.48 0.31 7.96
C ARG A 102 18.19 0.38 8.76
N SER A 103 18.32 0.43 10.09
CA SER A 103 17.19 0.59 11.00
C SER A 103 16.47 1.91 10.77
N GLN A 104 17.21 3.02 10.60
CA GLN A 104 16.63 4.34 10.30
C GLN A 104 15.90 4.37 8.96
N GLU A 105 16.46 3.74 7.90
CA GLU A 105 15.79 3.64 6.59
C GLU A 105 14.49 2.85 6.68
N ALA A 106 14.50 1.71 7.36
CA ALA A 106 13.32 0.90 7.58
C ALA A 106 12.25 1.65 8.40
N PHE A 107 12.66 2.34 9.45
CA PHE A 107 11.76 3.15 10.28
C PHE A 107 11.12 4.29 9.47
N ARG A 108 11.93 5.04 8.69
CA ARG A 108 11.43 6.12 7.82
C ARG A 108 10.46 5.60 6.75
N ALA A 109 10.75 4.44 6.16
CA ALA A 109 9.85 3.82 5.18
C ALA A 109 8.52 3.43 5.83
N GLN A 110 8.56 2.87 7.04
CA GLN A 110 7.36 2.50 7.80
C GLN A 110 6.55 3.74 8.21
N GLU A 111 7.20 4.80 8.63
CA GLU A 111 6.54 6.06 9.01
C GLU A 111 5.85 6.72 7.81
N LYS A 112 6.53 6.78 6.65
CA LYS A 112 5.92 7.24 5.40
C LYS A 112 4.71 6.41 5.00
N HIS A 113 4.81 5.09 5.12
CA HIS A 113 3.69 4.20 4.82
C HIS A 113 2.51 4.43 5.77
N ARG A 114 2.78 4.60 7.07
CA ARG A 114 1.73 4.92 8.06
C ARG A 114 1.05 6.26 7.78
N SER A 115 1.83 7.29 7.45
CA SER A 115 1.29 8.61 7.09
C SER A 115 0.39 8.49 5.85
N PHE A 116 0.87 7.83 4.79
CA PHE A 116 0.09 7.60 3.58
C PHE A 116 -1.22 6.85 3.86
N MET A 117 -1.19 5.78 4.65
CA MET A 117 -2.41 5.03 5.01
C MET A 117 -3.40 5.85 5.85
N ARG A 118 -2.92 6.79 6.65
CA ARG A 118 -3.78 7.73 7.37
C ARG A 118 -4.48 8.70 6.41
N ASP A 119 -3.75 9.24 5.44
CA ASP A 119 -4.32 10.15 4.44
C ASP A 119 -5.36 9.43 3.56
N VAL A 120 -5.11 8.17 3.21
CA VAL A 120 -6.08 7.30 2.52
C VAL A 120 -7.33 7.07 3.40
N GLY A 121 -7.15 6.88 4.71
CA GLY A 121 -8.26 6.75 5.66
C GLY A 121 -9.15 8.00 5.68
N HIS A 122 -8.58 9.19 5.72
CA HIS A 122 -9.34 10.45 5.63
C HIS A 122 -10.06 10.59 4.28
N ALA A 123 -9.40 10.23 3.17
CA ALA A 123 -10.05 10.24 1.85
C ALA A 123 -11.25 9.27 1.79
N ARG A 124 -11.17 8.12 2.48
CA ARG A 124 -12.28 7.17 2.61
C ARG A 124 -13.46 7.77 3.37
N GLU A 125 -13.21 8.48 4.47
CA GLU A 125 -14.28 9.16 5.22
C GLU A 125 -15.00 10.19 4.36
N ILE A 126 -14.25 10.99 3.58
CA ILE A 126 -14.82 11.94 2.63
C ILE A 126 -15.65 11.22 1.57
N GLN A 127 -15.10 10.18 0.93
CA GLN A 127 -15.80 9.42 -0.10
C GLN A 127 -17.09 8.77 0.45
N SER A 128 -17.05 8.22 1.66
CA SER A 128 -18.22 7.61 2.30
C SER A 128 -19.35 8.63 2.51
N GLY A 129 -18.99 9.89 2.78
CA GLY A 129 -19.97 10.99 2.89
C GLY A 129 -20.61 11.42 1.56
N LEU A 130 -20.03 11.03 0.42
CA LEU A 130 -20.63 11.31 -0.90
C LEU A 130 -21.70 10.31 -1.30
N ILE A 131 -21.67 9.10 -0.72
CA ILE A 131 -22.62 8.03 -1.02
C ILE A 131 -23.89 8.23 -0.20
N THR A 132 -25.03 7.99 -0.81
CA THR A 132 -26.32 8.08 -0.12
C THR A 132 -26.44 7.00 0.95
N THR A 133 -26.40 7.37 2.21
CA THR A 133 -26.59 6.47 3.37
C THR A 133 -28.02 6.48 3.88
N GLU A 134 -28.70 7.62 3.76
CA GLU A 134 -30.09 7.79 4.15
C GLU A 134 -30.96 7.90 2.89
N PHE A 135 -31.84 6.92 2.72
CA PHE A 135 -32.74 6.88 1.56
C PHE A 135 -34.00 7.70 1.83
N PRO A 136 -34.48 8.46 0.83
CA PRO A 136 -35.73 9.20 0.98
C PRO A 136 -36.88 8.22 1.23
N SER A 137 -37.73 8.55 2.19
CA SER A 137 -38.94 7.78 2.45
C SER A 137 -39.99 8.11 1.40
N MET A 138 -40.57 7.07 0.79
CA MET A 138 -41.70 7.12 -0.14
C MET A 138 -42.85 6.35 0.47
N HIS A 139 -44.08 6.60 -0.01
CA HIS A 139 -45.27 5.96 0.57
C HIS A 139 -45.43 4.49 0.16
N ARG A 140 -45.11 4.18 -1.09
CA ARG A 140 -45.30 2.84 -1.68
C ARG A 140 -44.01 2.09 -1.98
N ILE A 141 -42.86 2.78 -1.90
CA ILE A 141 -41.57 2.25 -2.32
C ILE A 141 -40.64 2.22 -1.12
N LYS A 142 -39.98 1.07 -0.91
CA LYS A 142 -38.88 0.91 0.07
C LYS A 142 -37.58 0.71 -0.66
N ILE A 143 -36.62 1.56 -0.36
CA ILE A 143 -35.27 1.49 -0.92
C ILE A 143 -34.30 0.96 0.13
N VAL A 144 -33.45 0.06 -0.28
CA VAL A 144 -32.35 -0.46 0.52
C VAL A 144 -31.10 -0.47 -0.34
N GLY A 145 -30.02 0.07 0.16
CA GLY A 145 -28.71 0.04 -0.49
C GLY A 145 -27.62 -0.43 0.46
N LYS A 146 -26.59 -1.05 -0.10
CA LYS A 146 -25.41 -1.48 0.65
C LYS A 146 -24.17 -1.18 -0.16
N TYR A 147 -23.19 -0.53 0.47
CA TYR A 147 -21.89 -0.22 -0.12
C TYR A 147 -20.82 -1.07 0.55
N MET A 148 -20.06 -1.84 -0.25
CA MET A 148 -19.02 -2.73 0.24
C MET A 148 -17.78 -2.63 -0.67
N PRO A 149 -16.94 -1.61 -0.51
CA PRO A 149 -15.76 -1.48 -1.34
C PRO A 149 -14.74 -2.58 -1.01
N MET A 150 -14.06 -3.11 -2.04
CA MET A 150 -13.01 -4.13 -1.88
C MET A 150 -11.74 -3.57 -1.23
N GLN A 151 -11.48 -2.28 -1.37
CA GLN A 151 -10.32 -1.58 -0.86
C GLN A 151 -10.74 -0.37 -0.02
N GLU A 152 -9.75 0.34 0.53
CA GLU A 152 -10.00 1.56 1.31
C GLU A 152 -10.79 2.62 0.53
N LEU A 153 -10.54 2.72 -0.79
CA LEU A 153 -11.22 3.62 -1.72
C LEU A 153 -11.72 2.83 -2.92
N GLY A 154 -13.00 3.03 -3.29
CA GLY A 154 -13.68 2.33 -4.38
C GLY A 154 -13.91 3.20 -5.61
N GLY A 155 -14.14 2.52 -6.77
CA GLY A 155 -14.67 3.11 -7.99
C GLY A 155 -16.19 3.08 -8.07
N ASP A 156 -16.83 2.16 -7.33
CA ASP A 156 -18.28 2.06 -7.25
C ASP A 156 -18.89 3.30 -6.60
N PHE A 157 -20.00 3.74 -7.13
CA PHE A 157 -20.75 4.87 -6.60
C PHE A 157 -22.22 4.68 -6.86
N TYR A 158 -23.07 5.02 -5.89
CA TYR A 158 -24.49 5.18 -6.11
C TYR A 158 -25.04 6.43 -5.41
N ASN A 159 -26.12 6.95 -5.97
CA ASN A 159 -26.83 8.09 -5.45
C ASN A 159 -28.34 7.88 -5.61
N VAL A 160 -29.08 8.15 -4.55
CA VAL A 160 -30.56 8.16 -4.57
C VAL A 160 -31.02 9.52 -4.10
N ARG A 161 -31.84 10.18 -4.91
CA ARG A 161 -32.27 11.54 -4.63
C ARG A 161 -33.77 11.64 -4.89
N ARG A 162 -34.49 12.26 -3.96
CA ARG A 162 -35.90 12.64 -4.16
C ARG A 162 -35.96 13.82 -5.13
N LEU A 163 -36.69 13.68 -6.20
CA LEU A 163 -36.91 14.72 -7.20
C LEU A 163 -38.12 15.61 -6.83
N ASP A 164 -39.21 14.98 -6.42
CA ASP A 164 -40.44 15.64 -5.97
C ASP A 164 -41.23 14.74 -4.99
N GLU A 165 -42.52 14.98 -4.80
CA GLU A 165 -43.36 14.22 -3.86
C GLU A 165 -43.51 12.75 -4.27
N HIS A 166 -43.48 12.43 -5.56
CA HIS A 166 -43.83 11.12 -6.12
C HIS A 166 -42.67 10.45 -6.84
N ARG A 167 -41.58 11.18 -7.17
CA ARG A 167 -40.46 10.67 -7.98
C ARG A 167 -39.16 10.75 -7.26
N LEU A 168 -38.39 9.72 -7.49
CA LEU A 168 -36.96 9.67 -7.06
C LEU A 168 -36.07 9.26 -8.22
N SER A 169 -34.81 9.71 -8.17
CA SER A 169 -33.77 9.24 -9.07
C SER A 169 -32.86 8.25 -8.38
N ILE A 170 -32.39 7.26 -9.14
CA ILE A 170 -31.40 6.28 -8.75
C ILE A 170 -30.30 6.35 -9.77
N PHE A 171 -29.06 6.52 -9.28
CA PHE A 171 -27.86 6.43 -10.10
C PHE A 171 -26.93 5.40 -9.50
N ILE A 172 -26.40 4.51 -10.34
CA ILE A 172 -25.38 3.51 -9.97
C ILE A 172 -24.31 3.57 -11.04
N SER A 173 -23.05 3.59 -10.65
CA SER A 173 -21.91 3.62 -11.57
C SER A 173 -20.73 2.87 -11.03
N ASP A 174 -19.87 2.41 -11.94
CA ASP A 174 -18.56 1.83 -11.65
C ASP A 174 -17.49 2.54 -12.49
N VAL A 175 -16.44 2.95 -11.83
CA VAL A 175 -15.25 3.59 -12.42
C VAL A 175 -14.15 2.56 -12.53
N THR A 176 -13.61 2.32 -13.70
CA THR A 176 -12.51 1.37 -13.89
C THR A 176 -11.31 1.64 -13.01
N GLY A 177 -10.79 0.55 -12.41
CA GLY A 177 -9.67 0.60 -11.48
C GLY A 177 -10.12 0.91 -10.04
N HIS A 178 -9.15 1.10 -9.18
CA HIS A 178 -9.40 1.28 -7.75
C HIS A 178 -8.45 2.33 -7.16
N GLY A 179 -8.72 2.71 -5.91
CA GLY A 179 -7.88 3.61 -5.15
C GLY A 179 -8.21 5.09 -5.37
N ILE A 180 -7.25 5.95 -5.09
CA ILE A 180 -7.44 7.40 -4.98
C ILE A 180 -8.01 8.02 -6.26
N ALA A 181 -7.49 7.63 -7.43
CA ALA A 181 -7.93 8.22 -8.70
C ALA A 181 -9.41 7.90 -9.01
N SER A 182 -9.85 6.65 -8.78
CA SER A 182 -11.26 6.28 -8.96
C SER A 182 -12.17 7.01 -7.95
N ALA A 183 -11.71 7.17 -6.71
CA ALA A 183 -12.42 7.93 -5.69
C ALA A 183 -12.58 9.42 -6.06
N PHE A 184 -11.60 10.04 -6.68
CA PHE A 184 -11.74 11.41 -7.20
C PHE A 184 -12.80 11.49 -8.32
N ILE A 185 -12.82 10.50 -9.21
CA ILE A 185 -13.82 10.45 -10.28
C ILE A 185 -15.22 10.29 -9.70
N THR A 186 -15.43 9.45 -8.67
CA THR A 186 -16.74 9.33 -8.01
C THR A 186 -17.17 10.65 -7.36
N ALA A 187 -16.24 11.42 -6.78
CA ALA A 187 -16.52 12.75 -6.27
C ALA A 187 -16.93 13.73 -7.39
N MET A 188 -16.24 13.68 -8.54
CA MET A 188 -16.60 14.51 -9.71
C MET A 188 -17.99 14.14 -10.25
N ILE A 189 -18.33 12.85 -10.31
CA ILE A 189 -19.68 12.39 -10.66
C ILE A 189 -20.72 12.99 -9.72
N LYS A 190 -20.51 12.89 -8.41
CA LYS A 190 -21.43 13.44 -7.40
C LYS A 190 -21.64 14.94 -7.58
N ILE A 191 -20.55 15.70 -7.70
CA ILE A 191 -20.63 17.16 -7.90
C ILE A 191 -21.38 17.49 -9.20
N SER A 192 -21.09 16.77 -10.29
CA SER A 192 -21.76 16.99 -11.57
C SER A 192 -23.26 16.69 -11.48
N LEU A 193 -23.66 15.59 -10.82
CA LEU A 193 -25.07 15.25 -10.58
C LEU A 193 -25.78 16.32 -9.72
N ASP A 194 -25.14 16.80 -8.66
CA ASP A 194 -25.72 17.79 -7.76
C ASP A 194 -25.91 19.16 -8.42
N SER A 195 -25.10 19.47 -9.44
CA SER A 195 -25.20 20.73 -10.20
C SER A 195 -26.28 20.73 -11.25
N LEU A 196 -26.90 19.57 -11.56
CA LEU A 196 -27.91 19.47 -12.60
C LEU A 196 -29.22 20.09 -12.15
N PRO A 197 -29.86 20.89 -13.01
CA PRO A 197 -31.17 21.43 -12.73
C PRO A 197 -32.26 20.36 -12.91
N MET A 198 -33.39 20.56 -12.27
CA MET A 198 -34.52 19.60 -12.25
C MET A 198 -34.97 19.20 -13.65
N ASN A 199 -35.06 20.14 -14.58
CA ASN A 199 -35.46 19.89 -15.97
C ASN A 199 -34.49 18.96 -16.74
N VAL A 200 -33.28 18.74 -16.26
CA VAL A 200 -32.34 17.74 -16.80
C VAL A 200 -32.48 16.44 -16.03
N LEU A 201 -32.57 16.51 -14.69
CA LEU A 201 -32.66 15.33 -13.81
C LEU A 201 -33.86 14.42 -14.13
N ILE A 202 -34.96 14.96 -14.65
CA ILE A 202 -36.12 14.17 -15.07
C ILE A 202 -35.97 13.46 -16.42
N HIS A 203 -34.80 13.53 -17.06
CA HIS A 203 -34.50 12.88 -18.33
C HIS A 203 -33.21 12.05 -18.21
N PRO A 204 -33.31 10.72 -18.03
CA PRO A 204 -32.18 9.83 -17.83
C PRO A 204 -31.08 9.95 -18.88
N ASP A 205 -31.45 10.06 -20.15
CA ASP A 205 -30.55 10.22 -21.28
C ASP A 205 -29.75 11.53 -21.19
N LYS A 206 -30.39 12.64 -20.82
CA LYS A 206 -29.72 13.93 -20.68
C LYS A 206 -28.74 13.96 -19.51
N VAL A 207 -29.07 13.27 -18.42
CA VAL A 207 -28.15 13.15 -17.25
C VAL A 207 -26.88 12.42 -17.64
N LEU A 208 -26.98 11.26 -18.29
CA LEU A 208 -25.84 10.48 -18.70
C LEU A 208 -24.99 11.22 -19.76
N ASN A 209 -25.64 11.89 -20.72
CA ASN A 209 -24.96 12.73 -21.71
C ASN A 209 -24.18 13.86 -21.03
N HIS A 210 -24.80 14.57 -20.08
CA HIS A 210 -24.13 15.64 -19.35
C HIS A 210 -22.94 15.13 -18.55
N LEU A 211 -23.06 13.99 -17.85
CA LEU A 211 -21.95 13.37 -17.15
C LEU A 211 -20.81 13.00 -18.11
N ASN A 212 -21.13 12.44 -19.28
CA ASN A 212 -20.14 12.14 -20.29
C ASN A 212 -19.38 13.39 -20.76
N GLU A 213 -20.09 14.46 -21.13
CA GLU A 213 -19.47 15.73 -21.54
C GLU A 213 -18.64 16.37 -20.43
N ALA A 214 -19.12 16.30 -19.18
CA ALA A 214 -18.43 16.89 -18.04
C ALA A 214 -17.15 16.15 -17.65
N LEU A 215 -17.04 14.85 -17.94
CA LEU A 215 -16.00 13.97 -17.45
C LEU A 215 -15.02 13.51 -18.54
N LEU A 216 -15.40 13.50 -19.82
CA LEU A 216 -14.67 12.92 -20.94
C LEU A 216 -13.16 13.28 -20.95
N ASP A 217 -12.83 14.57 -20.81
CA ASP A 217 -11.44 15.04 -20.85
C ASP A 217 -10.73 14.98 -19.48
N LYS A 218 -11.38 14.48 -18.43
CA LYS A 218 -10.87 14.52 -17.06
C LYS A 218 -10.54 13.17 -16.48
N ILE A 219 -10.99 12.08 -17.10
CA ILE A 219 -10.85 10.73 -16.58
C ILE A 219 -9.65 9.96 -17.11
N MET A 220 -8.83 10.62 -17.95
CA MET A 220 -7.62 10.08 -18.57
C MET A 220 -7.89 8.77 -19.35
N ASP A 221 -7.25 7.67 -18.97
CA ASP A 221 -7.35 6.33 -19.55
C ASP A 221 -8.44 5.45 -18.87
N ARG A 222 -9.32 6.07 -18.08
CA ARG A 222 -10.38 5.37 -17.37
C ARG A 222 -11.71 5.52 -18.08
N PHE A 223 -12.61 4.59 -17.82
CA PHE A 223 -14.00 4.70 -18.24
C PHE A 223 -14.96 4.50 -17.06
N ILE A 224 -16.17 4.98 -17.24
CA ILE A 224 -17.23 4.93 -16.25
C ILE A 224 -18.41 4.21 -16.89
N THR A 225 -18.95 3.23 -16.21
CA THR A 225 -20.25 2.66 -16.56
C THR A 225 -21.30 3.15 -15.58
N GLY A 226 -22.55 3.30 -16.03
CA GLY A 226 -23.58 3.77 -15.13
C GLY A 226 -25.01 3.53 -15.63
N ILE A 227 -25.92 3.46 -14.68
CA ILE A 227 -27.37 3.46 -14.90
C ILE A 227 -27.93 4.65 -14.15
N TYR A 228 -28.70 5.46 -14.83
CA TYR A 228 -29.52 6.49 -14.21
C TYR A 228 -31.00 6.22 -14.51
N GLY A 229 -31.83 6.24 -13.48
CA GLY A 229 -33.26 6.00 -13.65
C GLY A 229 -34.10 6.81 -12.68
N ILE A 230 -35.34 6.95 -13.06
CA ILE A 230 -36.41 7.67 -12.32
C ILE A 230 -37.52 6.67 -12.01
N LEU A 231 -37.81 6.52 -10.74
CA LEU A 231 -38.90 5.71 -10.25
C LEU A 231 -40.04 6.64 -9.81
N ASP A 232 -41.19 6.44 -10.41
CA ASP A 232 -42.43 7.15 -10.10
C ASP A 232 -43.36 6.25 -9.26
N GLU A 233 -43.71 6.70 -8.03
CA GLU A 233 -44.52 5.88 -7.13
C GLU A 233 -46.03 5.91 -7.44
N ASP A 234 -46.52 6.88 -8.19
CA ASP A 234 -47.91 6.94 -8.59
C ASP A 234 -48.21 5.96 -9.73
N THR A 235 -47.36 5.97 -10.75
CA THR A 235 -47.50 5.09 -11.92
C THR A 235 -46.83 3.74 -11.71
N MET A 236 -45.92 3.62 -10.74
CA MET A 236 -45.05 2.46 -10.51
C MET A 236 -44.19 2.15 -11.74
N GLU A 237 -43.80 3.17 -12.48
CA GLU A 237 -42.93 3.05 -13.64
C GLU A 237 -41.50 3.41 -13.30
N PHE A 238 -40.56 2.67 -13.91
CA PHE A 238 -39.12 2.94 -13.82
C PHE A 238 -38.58 3.28 -15.19
N HIS A 239 -38.32 4.58 -15.42
CA HIS A 239 -37.73 5.09 -16.65
C HIS A 239 -36.21 5.20 -16.45
N PHE A 240 -35.39 4.49 -17.24
CA PHE A 240 -33.94 4.49 -17.04
C PHE A 240 -33.16 4.45 -18.34
N CYS A 241 -31.89 4.84 -18.25
CA CYS A 241 -30.91 4.72 -19.30
C CYS A 241 -29.64 4.10 -18.74
N SER A 242 -28.94 3.29 -19.55
CA SER A 242 -27.69 2.62 -19.17
C SER A 242 -26.56 3.00 -20.11
N ALA A 243 -25.40 3.31 -19.54
CA ALA A 243 -24.15 3.53 -20.24
C ALA A 243 -23.20 2.34 -19.96
N GLY A 244 -23.53 1.19 -20.55
CA GLY A 244 -22.68 0.00 -20.51
C GLY A 244 -22.49 -0.65 -19.14
N HIS A 245 -23.34 -0.36 -18.16
CA HIS A 245 -23.19 -0.88 -16.80
C HIS A 245 -23.59 -2.36 -16.71
N HIS A 246 -22.72 -3.16 -16.07
CA HIS A 246 -22.96 -4.57 -15.79
C HIS A 246 -22.78 -4.84 -14.28
N PRO A 247 -23.62 -5.75 -13.72
CA PRO A 247 -24.75 -6.43 -14.35
C PRO A 247 -25.90 -5.45 -14.68
N PRO A 248 -26.79 -5.81 -15.63
CA PRO A 248 -27.96 -5.01 -15.94
C PRO A 248 -28.91 -4.94 -14.73
N ALA A 249 -29.82 -3.97 -14.72
CA ALA A 249 -30.86 -3.92 -13.72
C ALA A 249 -31.77 -5.14 -13.82
N LEU A 250 -32.17 -5.72 -12.70
CA LEU A 250 -33.00 -6.92 -12.62
C LEU A 250 -34.41 -6.55 -12.07
N HIS A 251 -35.41 -7.06 -12.71
CA HIS A 251 -36.81 -6.96 -12.25
C HIS A 251 -37.30 -8.31 -11.75
N PHE A 252 -37.58 -8.41 -10.45
CA PHE A 252 -38.22 -9.58 -9.87
C PHE A 252 -39.74 -9.44 -9.87
N LYS A 253 -40.44 -10.29 -10.62
CA LYS A 253 -41.91 -10.34 -10.67
C LYS A 253 -42.43 -11.22 -9.55
N ALA A 254 -42.92 -10.60 -8.47
CA ALA A 254 -43.40 -11.31 -7.29
C ALA A 254 -44.54 -12.30 -7.59
N ALA A 255 -45.42 -11.97 -8.55
CA ALA A 255 -46.55 -12.82 -8.91
C ALA A 255 -46.15 -14.14 -9.59
N SER A 256 -45.06 -14.17 -10.37
CA SER A 256 -44.59 -15.35 -11.08
C SER A 256 -43.31 -15.95 -10.51
N GLY A 257 -42.63 -15.26 -9.60
CA GLY A 257 -41.33 -15.64 -9.10
C GLY A 257 -40.16 -15.51 -10.13
N GLN A 258 -40.42 -14.90 -11.28
CA GLN A 258 -39.47 -14.75 -12.37
C GLN A 258 -38.61 -13.52 -12.18
N VAL A 259 -37.35 -13.63 -12.61
CA VAL A 259 -36.41 -12.53 -12.72
C VAL A 259 -36.20 -12.26 -14.21
N GLU A 260 -36.31 -11.02 -14.62
CA GLU A 260 -35.98 -10.59 -15.97
C GLU A 260 -34.90 -9.48 -15.92
N GLU A 261 -34.00 -9.52 -16.90
CA GLU A 261 -33.02 -8.44 -17.09
C GLU A 261 -33.73 -7.28 -17.81
N LEU A 262 -33.60 -6.08 -17.23
CA LEU A 262 -34.10 -4.89 -17.86
C LEU A 262 -33.12 -4.44 -18.93
N MET A 263 -33.39 -4.81 -20.17
CA MET A 263 -32.60 -4.40 -21.33
C MET A 263 -33.04 -3.00 -21.76
N VAL A 264 -32.07 -2.14 -21.99
CA VAL A 264 -32.35 -0.78 -22.49
C VAL A 264 -32.16 -0.80 -24.00
N ASP A 265 -33.20 -0.55 -24.73
CA ASP A 265 -33.12 -0.14 -26.13
C ASP A 265 -32.94 1.39 -26.16
N CYS A 266 -31.72 1.84 -25.78
CA CYS A 266 -31.35 3.25 -25.90
C CYS A 266 -31.12 3.56 -27.39
N SER A 267 -32.18 3.73 -28.17
CA SER A 267 -32.12 4.24 -29.53
C SER A 267 -31.64 5.72 -29.61
N ALA A 268 -31.36 6.33 -28.47
CA ALA A 268 -30.73 7.62 -28.39
C ALA A 268 -29.22 7.47 -28.38
N ARG A 269 -28.61 7.60 -29.58
CA ARG A 269 -27.20 7.82 -29.88
C ARG A 269 -26.24 7.22 -28.85
N SER A 270 -25.51 6.20 -29.29
CA SER A 270 -24.40 5.61 -28.53
C SER A 270 -23.66 6.68 -27.74
N ILE A 271 -23.84 6.64 -26.41
CA ILE A 271 -23.00 7.40 -25.52
C ILE A 271 -21.64 6.71 -25.59
N HIS A 272 -20.74 7.27 -26.37
CA HIS A 272 -19.36 6.86 -26.39
C HIS A 272 -18.73 7.30 -25.07
N TRP A 273 -18.87 6.46 -24.08
CA TRP A 273 -17.91 6.41 -23.01
C TRP A 273 -16.65 5.86 -23.66
N SER A 274 -15.69 6.74 -24.01
CA SER A 274 -14.49 6.34 -24.74
C SER A 274 -13.81 5.17 -24.04
N LEU A 275 -13.67 4.09 -24.77
CA LEU A 275 -12.78 2.98 -24.46
C LEU A 275 -11.32 3.45 -24.45
#